data_4296fbc147ffda9158f0f3581c4c639c
#
_entry.id   4296fbc147ffda9158f0f3581c4c639c
#
_cell.length_a   1.000
_cell.length_b   1.000
_cell.length_c   1.000
_cell.angle_alpha   90.00
_cell.angle_beta   90.00
_cell.angle_gamma   90.00
#
_symmetry.space_group_name_H-M   'P 1'
#
loop_
_entity.id
_entity.type
_entity.pdbx_description
1 polymer ?
#
loop_
_entity_poly.entity_id
_entity_poly.type
_entity_poly.pdbx_seq_one_letter_code
_entity_poly.pdbx_strand_id
1 'polypeptide(L)'
;MKNRRITAVLALLSLALVGVGGAGAPAAHAQDELAGQIRVVHGLRGLVADIYLDGKLVLPTFQPERSTDPLAIPAGDHLIEIRAAGAAITEAALLTQTVTVPAAFQGSLVAHLDQTGAPALTVFADDLTPVPAGMSRVVVRHVAAAEDVNVLLNDETALADLAAAKEASAVVPSGTYEVAVTALAGGAPLAPTQNVAFPDGTANFMYLIGSEADHTLGWAAVQIGNLETVPTRIQTGDGSTEQSPPNNRGTVVLLAALALAVVAGSVLYRARSRRLAG
;
A
#
# COMPACT_ATOMS: atom_id res chain seq x y z
N MET A 1 -62.81 -7.17 62.77
CA MET A 1 -62.96 -8.42 63.56
C MET A 1 -61.93 -9.41 63.06
N LYS A 2 -61.12 -9.99 64.00
CA LYS A 2 -60.24 -11.18 64.00
C LYS A 2 -59.02 -11.11 63.04
N ASN A 3 -57.84 -10.74 63.56
CA ASN A 3 -56.85 -11.51 64.31
C ASN A 3 -56.51 -12.92 63.77
N ARG A 4 -55.21 -13.09 63.35
CA ARG A 4 -54.26 -14.14 63.84
C ARG A 4 -53.03 -14.08 62.95
N ARG A 5 -51.89 -13.63 63.38
CA ARG A 5 -50.81 -14.20 64.22
C ARG A 5 -50.18 -15.50 63.72
N ILE A 6 -48.84 -15.40 63.68
CA ILE A 6 -47.82 -16.44 64.02
C ILE A 6 -47.25 -17.09 62.78
N THR A 7 -46.01 -17.29 62.48
CA THR A 7 -44.79 -17.44 63.33
C THR A 7 -43.55 -17.32 62.42
N ALA A 8 -42.48 -16.80 62.98
CA ALA A 8 -41.13 -16.81 62.44
C ALA A 8 -40.55 -18.21 62.40
N VAL A 9 -39.79 -18.51 61.34
CA VAL A 9 -38.72 -19.52 61.42
C VAL A 9 -37.47 -18.93 60.80
N LEU A 10 -36.50 -18.67 61.66
CA LEU A 10 -35.09 -18.48 61.31
C LEU A 10 -34.53 -19.78 60.77
N ALA A 11 -33.92 -19.74 59.63
CA ALA A 11 -32.93 -20.72 59.23
C ALA A 11 -31.72 -19.99 58.67
N LEU A 12 -30.67 -19.95 59.50
CA LEU A 12 -29.30 -19.63 59.11
C LEU A 12 -28.81 -20.78 58.19
N LEU A 13 -28.30 -20.46 57.03
CA LEU A 13 -27.33 -21.30 56.35
C LEU A 13 -26.33 -20.47 55.54
N SER A 14 -25.16 -20.41 56.13
CA SER A 14 -23.79 -20.46 55.60
C SER A 14 -23.50 -19.89 54.20
N LEU A 15 -22.84 -18.76 54.23
CA LEU A 15 -21.75 -18.22 53.45
C LEU A 15 -20.98 -19.29 52.67
N ALA A 16 -21.09 -19.28 51.34
CA ALA A 16 -20.08 -19.77 50.45
C ALA A 16 -19.64 -18.62 49.53
N LEU A 17 -18.56 -17.97 49.96
CA LEU A 17 -17.82 -16.98 49.16
C LEU A 17 -17.06 -17.74 48.07
N VAL A 18 -17.66 -17.95 46.93
CA VAL A 18 -16.92 -18.34 45.74
C VAL A 18 -16.36 -17.07 45.09
N GLY A 19 -15.08 -16.84 45.31
CA GLY A 19 -14.32 -15.84 44.61
C GLY A 19 -14.30 -16.18 43.11
N VAL A 20 -15.14 -15.51 42.34
CA VAL A 20 -14.94 -15.42 40.89
C VAL A 20 -13.77 -14.51 40.68
N GLY A 21 -12.59 -15.10 40.49
CA GLY A 21 -11.41 -14.41 40.03
C GLY A 21 -11.77 -13.69 38.76
N GLY A 22 -11.61 -12.36 38.77
CA GLY A 22 -11.74 -11.52 37.59
C GLY A 22 -10.74 -11.97 36.55
N ALA A 23 -11.22 -12.67 35.54
CA ALA A 23 -10.52 -12.75 34.26
C ALA A 23 -10.64 -11.33 33.66
N GLY A 24 -9.71 -10.46 34.04
CA GLY A 24 -9.54 -9.16 33.45
C GLY A 24 -9.21 -9.33 31.97
N ALA A 25 -9.97 -8.69 31.18
CA ALA A 25 -9.96 -8.70 29.74
C ALA A 25 -8.58 -8.43 29.12
N PRO A 26 -8.09 -9.33 28.25
CA PRO A 26 -7.09 -8.94 27.26
C PRO A 26 -7.70 -8.73 25.86
N ALA A 27 -8.97 -8.31 25.77
CA ALA A 27 -9.63 -8.22 24.46
C ALA A 27 -9.24 -6.97 23.65
N ALA A 28 -8.82 -5.89 24.30
CA ALA A 28 -8.49 -4.66 23.59
C ALA A 28 -7.14 -4.75 22.84
N HIS A 29 -6.13 -5.35 23.45
CA HIS A 29 -4.80 -5.46 22.82
C HIS A 29 -4.76 -6.46 21.65
N ALA A 30 -5.58 -7.51 21.68
CA ALA A 30 -5.65 -8.49 20.58
C ALA A 30 -6.34 -7.93 19.33
N GLN A 31 -7.19 -6.92 19.47
CA GLN A 31 -7.81 -6.23 18.33
C GLN A 31 -6.83 -5.26 17.66
N ASP A 32 -5.96 -4.61 18.42
CA ASP A 32 -4.94 -3.70 17.86
C ASP A 32 -3.87 -4.46 17.05
N GLU A 33 -3.49 -5.66 17.46
CA GLU A 33 -2.54 -6.49 16.70
C GLU A 33 -3.10 -6.99 15.36
N LEU A 34 -4.41 -7.07 15.23
CA LEU A 34 -5.10 -7.49 14.00
C LEU A 34 -5.54 -6.32 13.13
N ALA A 35 -5.35 -5.08 13.59
CA ALA A 35 -5.71 -3.90 12.83
C ALA A 35 -4.83 -3.77 11.58
N GLY A 36 -5.46 -3.42 10.45
CA GLY A 36 -4.74 -3.03 9.24
C GLY A 36 -4.08 -1.66 9.43
N GLN A 37 -2.92 -1.49 8.83
CA GLN A 37 -2.22 -0.20 8.73
C GLN A 37 -2.46 0.37 7.33
N ILE A 38 -3.44 1.27 7.21
CA ILE A 38 -3.94 1.74 5.92
C ILE A 38 -3.64 3.22 5.74
N ARG A 39 -2.97 3.57 4.65
CA ARG A 39 -2.86 4.95 4.19
C ARG A 39 -4.04 5.29 3.30
N VAL A 40 -4.67 6.42 3.55
CA VAL A 40 -5.70 6.95 2.65
C VAL A 40 -5.03 7.90 1.68
N VAL A 41 -5.22 7.67 0.37
CA VAL A 41 -4.69 8.51 -0.70
C VAL A 41 -5.86 9.19 -1.41
N HIS A 42 -5.80 10.52 -1.52
CA HIS A 42 -6.83 11.34 -2.15
C HIS A 42 -6.49 11.67 -3.60
N GLY A 43 -6.98 10.88 -4.54
CA GLY A 43 -6.77 11.04 -5.98
C GLY A 43 -7.88 11.80 -6.72
N LEU A 44 -8.95 12.25 -6.01
CA LEU A 44 -10.01 13.06 -6.61
C LEU A 44 -9.57 14.52 -6.71
N ARG A 45 -8.97 14.89 -7.83
CA ARG A 45 -8.43 16.24 -8.05
C ARG A 45 -9.54 17.29 -8.08
N GLY A 46 -9.25 18.47 -7.50
CA GLY A 46 -10.20 19.59 -7.45
C GLY A 46 -11.28 19.47 -6.36
N LEU A 47 -11.31 18.37 -5.59
CA LEU A 47 -12.24 18.15 -4.50
C LEU A 47 -11.53 18.19 -3.15
N VAL A 48 -11.98 19.01 -2.22
CA VAL A 48 -11.64 18.86 -0.79
C VAL A 48 -12.72 18.01 -0.15
N ALA A 49 -12.34 16.93 0.52
CA ALA A 49 -13.27 15.91 0.99
C ALA A 49 -13.27 15.74 2.51
N ASP A 50 -14.44 15.37 3.05
CA ASP A 50 -14.60 14.78 4.36
C ASP A 50 -14.78 13.27 4.20
N ILE A 51 -13.97 12.46 4.91
CA ILE A 51 -14.02 11.00 4.83
C ILE A 51 -14.57 10.46 6.15
N TYR A 52 -15.60 9.65 6.02
CA TYR A 52 -16.26 8.97 7.11
C TYR A 52 -15.96 7.48 7.05
N LEU A 53 -15.72 6.89 8.22
CA LEU A 53 -15.56 5.46 8.45
C LEU A 53 -16.68 5.03 9.40
N ASP A 54 -17.54 4.13 8.97
CA ASP A 54 -18.68 3.61 9.75
C ASP A 54 -19.54 4.74 10.35
N GLY A 55 -19.79 5.77 9.54
CA GLY A 55 -20.58 6.95 9.92
C GLY A 55 -19.84 7.97 10.79
N LYS A 56 -18.57 7.73 11.15
CA LYS A 56 -17.75 8.66 11.94
C LYS A 56 -16.80 9.43 11.03
N LEU A 57 -16.76 10.76 11.15
CA LEU A 57 -15.79 11.61 10.47
C LEU A 57 -14.37 11.30 10.98
N VAL A 58 -13.49 10.79 10.09
CA VAL A 58 -12.11 10.43 10.43
C VAL A 58 -11.08 11.34 9.77
N LEU A 59 -11.36 11.86 8.58
CA LEU A 59 -10.48 12.81 7.88
C LEU A 59 -11.30 14.02 7.42
N PRO A 60 -11.35 15.10 8.20
CA PRO A 60 -12.01 16.34 7.79
C PRO A 60 -11.13 17.13 6.82
N THR A 61 -11.73 17.81 5.86
CA THR A 61 -11.07 18.75 4.92
C THR A 61 -9.80 18.17 4.26
N PHE A 62 -9.87 16.88 3.91
CA PHE A 62 -8.76 16.19 3.31
C PHE A 62 -8.49 16.72 1.91
N GLN A 63 -7.28 17.23 1.70
CA GLN A 63 -6.88 17.89 0.46
C GLN A 63 -6.56 16.86 -0.63
N PRO A 64 -6.84 17.15 -1.90
CA PRO A 64 -6.45 16.30 -3.03
C PRO A 64 -4.92 16.16 -3.13
N GLU A 65 -4.47 15.08 -3.78
CA GLU A 65 -3.05 14.73 -3.99
C GLU A 65 -2.27 14.50 -2.68
N ARG A 66 -2.98 14.24 -1.57
CA ARG A 66 -2.39 13.95 -0.26
C ARG A 66 -2.62 12.50 0.15
N SER A 67 -1.72 12.04 0.98
CA SER A 67 -1.85 10.76 1.70
C SER A 67 -1.76 11.00 3.20
N THR A 68 -2.37 10.12 3.98
CA THR A 68 -2.23 10.10 5.43
C THR A 68 -1.00 9.31 5.86
N ASP A 69 -0.58 9.47 7.10
CA ASP A 69 0.14 8.42 7.81
C ASP A 69 -0.74 7.15 7.90
N PRO A 70 -0.15 5.97 8.20
CA PRO A 70 -0.93 4.77 8.41
C PRO A 70 -1.95 4.94 9.53
N LEU A 71 -3.21 4.63 9.23
CA LEU A 71 -4.31 4.59 10.18
C LEU A 71 -4.55 3.14 10.60
N ALA A 72 -4.64 2.89 11.90
CA ALA A 72 -5.02 1.58 12.42
C ALA A 72 -6.54 1.40 12.22
N ILE A 73 -6.94 0.52 11.32
CA ILE A 73 -8.33 0.18 11.05
C ILE A 73 -8.55 -1.28 11.43
N PRO A 74 -9.52 -1.63 12.29
CA PRO A 74 -9.78 -3.02 12.65
C PRO A 74 -9.99 -3.91 11.43
N ALA A 75 -9.69 -5.21 11.55
CA ALA A 75 -10.02 -6.15 10.49
C ALA A 75 -11.55 -6.33 10.39
N GLY A 76 -12.06 -6.43 9.18
CA GLY A 76 -13.50 -6.59 8.90
C GLY A 76 -14.00 -5.68 7.80
N ASP A 77 -15.33 -5.63 7.67
CA ASP A 77 -16.01 -4.78 6.69
C ASP A 77 -16.27 -3.40 7.28
N HIS A 78 -15.90 -2.37 6.54
CA HIS A 78 -16.06 -0.97 6.92
C HIS A 78 -16.79 -0.19 5.84
N LEU A 79 -17.78 0.61 6.23
CA LEU A 79 -18.45 1.52 5.34
C LEU A 79 -17.65 2.83 5.23
N ILE A 80 -17.16 3.12 4.03
CA ILE A 80 -16.47 4.36 3.72
C ILE A 80 -17.44 5.29 2.97
N GLU A 81 -17.55 6.52 3.45
CA GLU A 81 -18.29 7.57 2.75
C GLU A 81 -17.35 8.76 2.47
N ILE A 82 -17.42 9.26 1.25
CA ILE A 82 -16.68 10.47 0.83
C ILE A 82 -17.71 11.55 0.53
N ARG A 83 -17.54 12.71 1.14
CA ARG A 83 -18.42 13.87 0.99
C ARG A 83 -17.58 15.10 0.63
N ALA A 84 -18.16 16.09 -0.02
CA ALA A 84 -17.51 17.39 -0.13
C ALA A 84 -17.28 17.98 1.28
N ALA A 85 -16.14 18.63 1.49
CA ALA A 85 -15.82 19.19 2.79
C ALA A 85 -16.88 20.20 3.26
N GLY A 86 -17.37 20.01 4.48
CA GLY A 86 -18.42 20.82 5.09
C GLY A 86 -19.84 20.50 4.62
N ALA A 87 -20.05 19.48 3.78
CA ALA A 87 -21.38 19.02 3.42
C ALA A 87 -22.12 18.45 4.64
N ALA A 88 -23.43 18.72 4.75
CA ALA A 88 -24.22 18.17 5.84
C ALA A 88 -24.29 16.64 5.75
N ILE A 89 -24.30 15.95 6.90
CA ILE A 89 -24.39 14.47 6.93
C ILE A 89 -25.69 13.96 6.30
N THR A 90 -26.71 14.80 6.19
CA THR A 90 -27.99 14.50 5.55
C THR A 90 -27.97 14.63 4.01
N GLU A 91 -26.92 15.26 3.46
CA GLU A 91 -26.73 15.33 2.02
C GLU A 91 -26.21 13.99 1.51
N ALA A 92 -26.41 13.71 0.22
CA ALA A 92 -25.89 12.50 -0.40
C ALA A 92 -24.34 12.50 -0.40
N ALA A 93 -23.75 11.38 -0.03
CA ALA A 93 -22.31 11.19 -0.22
C ALA A 93 -21.96 11.15 -1.72
N LEU A 94 -20.79 11.64 -2.08
CA LEU A 94 -20.24 11.53 -3.44
C LEU A 94 -19.90 10.08 -3.78
N LEU A 95 -19.48 9.32 -2.77
CA LEU A 95 -19.18 7.90 -2.86
C LEU A 95 -19.50 7.23 -1.53
N THR A 96 -20.12 6.07 -1.61
CA THR A 96 -20.34 5.16 -0.48
C THR A 96 -19.96 3.75 -0.92
N GLN A 97 -19.01 3.13 -0.22
CA GLN A 97 -18.52 1.80 -0.55
C GLN A 97 -18.13 1.03 0.70
N THR A 98 -18.48 -0.26 0.78
CA THR A 98 -17.95 -1.16 1.80
C THR A 98 -16.59 -1.69 1.36
N VAL A 99 -15.62 -1.62 2.26
CA VAL A 99 -14.25 -2.10 2.07
C VAL A 99 -13.94 -3.12 3.15
N THR A 100 -13.46 -4.31 2.74
CA THR A 100 -12.99 -5.34 3.68
C THR A 100 -11.51 -5.12 3.99
N VAL A 101 -11.18 -4.96 5.26
CA VAL A 101 -9.80 -4.86 5.77
C VAL A 101 -9.37 -6.23 6.28
N PRO A 102 -8.39 -6.89 5.65
CA PRO A 102 -7.83 -8.14 6.18
C PRO A 102 -7.08 -7.91 7.51
N ALA A 103 -6.97 -8.95 8.33
CA ALA A 103 -6.16 -8.89 9.54
C ALA A 103 -4.69 -8.60 9.22
N ALA A 104 -4.06 -7.73 10.00
CA ALA A 104 -2.67 -7.30 9.83
C ALA A 104 -2.34 -6.76 8.43
N PHE A 105 -3.32 -6.24 7.72
CA PHE A 105 -3.17 -5.68 6.38
C PHE A 105 -2.27 -4.44 6.42
N GLN A 106 -1.37 -4.33 5.44
CA GLN A 106 -0.59 -3.11 5.20
C GLN A 106 -0.85 -2.67 3.76
N GLY A 107 -1.27 -1.42 3.58
CA GLY A 107 -1.63 -0.96 2.24
C GLY A 107 -2.23 0.43 2.19
N SER A 108 -2.83 0.70 1.04
CA SER A 108 -3.44 1.99 0.74
C SER A 108 -4.88 1.83 0.29
N LEU A 109 -5.75 2.70 0.78
CA LEU A 109 -7.09 2.93 0.27
C LEU A 109 -7.06 4.21 -0.57
N VAL A 110 -7.33 4.08 -1.86
CA VAL A 110 -7.21 5.19 -2.80
C VAL A 110 -8.59 5.62 -3.27
N ALA A 111 -8.96 6.89 -3.00
CA ALA A 111 -10.12 7.53 -3.59
C ALA A 111 -9.71 8.15 -4.94
N HIS A 112 -10.34 7.74 -6.02
CA HIS A 112 -9.95 8.12 -7.37
C HIS A 112 -11.14 8.18 -8.33
N LEU A 113 -10.89 8.52 -9.60
CA LEU A 113 -11.86 8.36 -10.67
C LEU A 113 -11.65 7.02 -11.37
N ASP A 114 -12.72 6.29 -11.61
CA ASP A 114 -12.70 5.10 -12.49
C ASP A 114 -12.59 5.51 -13.97
N GLN A 115 -12.53 4.53 -14.88
CA GLN A 115 -12.45 4.79 -16.33
C GLN A 115 -13.64 5.55 -16.90
N THR A 116 -14.78 5.57 -16.20
CA THR A 116 -15.98 6.34 -16.60
C THR A 116 -15.98 7.78 -16.07
N GLY A 117 -14.98 8.14 -15.25
CA GLY A 117 -14.89 9.40 -14.53
C GLY A 117 -15.74 9.45 -13.26
N ALA A 118 -16.30 8.33 -12.81
CA ALA A 118 -17.03 8.27 -11.56
C ALA A 118 -16.07 8.07 -10.36
N PRO A 119 -16.38 8.64 -9.17
CA PRO A 119 -15.64 8.38 -7.95
C PRO A 119 -15.64 6.89 -7.58
N ALA A 120 -14.49 6.35 -7.24
CA ALA A 120 -14.28 4.96 -6.85
C ALA A 120 -13.26 4.85 -5.70
N LEU A 121 -13.26 3.71 -4.99
CA LEU A 121 -12.26 3.33 -4.01
C LEU A 121 -11.59 2.04 -4.44
N THR A 122 -10.26 2.02 -4.40
CA THR A 122 -9.47 0.81 -4.63
C THR A 122 -8.50 0.58 -3.48
N VAL A 123 -8.41 -0.66 -3.03
CA VAL A 123 -7.46 -1.10 -2.00
C VAL A 123 -6.28 -1.78 -2.67
N PHE A 124 -5.07 -1.39 -2.26
CA PHE A 124 -3.82 -2.01 -2.70
C PHE A 124 -3.04 -2.47 -1.48
N ALA A 125 -2.51 -3.69 -1.52
CA ALA A 125 -1.54 -4.14 -0.53
C ALA A 125 -0.16 -3.54 -0.84
N ASP A 126 0.58 -3.12 0.21
CA ASP A 126 1.93 -2.60 0.04
C ASP A 126 2.93 -3.76 0.13
N ASP A 127 3.71 -4.00 -0.93
CA ASP A 127 4.86 -4.90 -0.86
C ASP A 127 6.03 -4.21 -0.15
N LEU A 128 6.21 -4.53 1.12
CA LEU A 128 7.28 -4.03 1.97
C LEU A 128 8.38 -5.07 2.20
N THR A 129 8.48 -6.09 1.35
CA THR A 129 9.59 -7.04 1.42
C THR A 129 10.93 -6.32 1.20
N PRO A 130 12.02 -6.76 1.85
CA PRO A 130 13.31 -6.13 1.70
C PRO A 130 13.77 -6.04 0.25
N VAL A 131 14.48 -4.97 -0.09
CA VAL A 131 15.13 -4.77 -1.39
C VAL A 131 16.65 -4.96 -1.26
N PRO A 132 17.37 -5.40 -2.32
CA PRO A 132 18.82 -5.49 -2.31
C PRO A 132 19.48 -4.13 -2.04
N ALA A 133 20.65 -4.14 -1.41
CA ALA A 133 21.46 -2.94 -1.16
C ALA A 133 21.76 -2.21 -2.48
N GLY A 134 21.67 -0.89 -2.49
CA GLY A 134 21.84 -0.05 -3.67
C GLY A 134 20.59 0.00 -4.58
N MET A 135 19.49 -0.62 -4.17
CA MET A 135 18.26 -0.73 -4.98
C MET A 135 17.07 -0.07 -4.28
N SER A 136 16.07 0.25 -5.07
CA SER A 136 14.79 0.78 -4.62
C SER A 136 13.66 0.07 -5.37
N ARG A 137 12.53 -0.15 -4.70
CA ARG A 137 11.30 -0.62 -5.35
C ARG A 137 10.47 0.57 -5.80
N VAL A 138 10.04 0.55 -7.05
CA VAL A 138 9.07 1.48 -7.61
C VAL A 138 7.78 0.72 -7.89
N VAL A 139 6.67 1.21 -7.36
CA VAL A 139 5.33 0.67 -7.60
C VAL A 139 4.50 1.79 -8.21
N VAL A 140 3.93 1.55 -9.38
CA VAL A 140 3.01 2.50 -9.99
C VAL A 140 1.60 1.92 -9.98
N ARG A 141 0.66 2.69 -9.43
CA ARG A 141 -0.76 2.39 -9.34
C ARG A 141 -1.53 3.27 -10.30
N HIS A 142 -2.11 2.68 -11.31
CA HIS A 142 -2.91 3.41 -12.29
C HIS A 142 -4.34 3.57 -11.78
N VAL A 143 -4.61 4.66 -11.11
CA VAL A 143 -5.91 5.00 -10.52
C VAL A 143 -6.45 6.31 -11.13
N ALA A 144 -6.28 6.48 -12.42
CA ALA A 144 -6.79 7.59 -13.20
C ALA A 144 -7.90 7.14 -14.15
N ALA A 145 -8.78 8.04 -14.51
CA ALA A 145 -9.72 7.88 -15.62
C ALA A 145 -8.95 8.07 -16.94
N ALA A 146 -8.22 7.06 -17.36
CA ALA A 146 -7.42 7.01 -18.57
C ALA A 146 -7.34 5.56 -19.07
N GLU A 147 -6.96 5.40 -20.34
CA GLU A 147 -6.65 4.10 -20.93
C GLU A 147 -5.39 3.49 -20.29
N ASP A 148 -5.07 2.25 -20.68
CA ASP A 148 -3.85 1.57 -20.26
C ASP A 148 -2.61 2.36 -20.68
N VAL A 149 -1.57 2.37 -19.82
CA VAL A 149 -0.39 3.22 -20.01
C VAL A 149 0.91 2.44 -19.95
N ASN A 150 1.95 2.99 -20.56
CA ASN A 150 3.34 2.63 -20.29
C ASN A 150 3.94 3.62 -19.30
N VAL A 151 4.71 3.13 -18.33
CA VAL A 151 5.49 3.97 -17.41
C VAL A 151 6.95 3.95 -17.86
N LEU A 152 7.51 5.15 -18.00
CA LEU A 152 8.90 5.35 -18.40
C LEU A 152 9.71 5.87 -17.22
N LEU A 153 10.94 5.39 -17.11
CA LEU A 153 11.98 5.91 -16.24
C LEU A 153 13.16 6.34 -17.14
N ASN A 154 13.50 7.62 -17.13
CA ASN A 154 14.54 8.21 -18.00
C ASN A 154 14.32 7.84 -19.47
N ASP A 155 13.11 8.06 -20.00
CA ASP A 155 12.68 7.74 -21.36
C ASP A 155 12.67 6.24 -21.75
N GLU A 156 13.04 5.34 -20.83
CA GLU A 156 12.95 3.89 -21.06
C GLU A 156 11.68 3.31 -20.43
N THR A 157 10.96 2.46 -21.19
CA THR A 157 9.77 1.80 -20.65
C THR A 157 10.17 0.81 -19.55
N ALA A 158 9.86 1.17 -18.30
CA ALA A 158 10.10 0.34 -17.12
C ALA A 158 8.92 -0.59 -16.82
N LEU A 159 7.69 -0.12 -16.98
CA LEU A 159 6.46 -0.89 -16.77
C LEU A 159 5.57 -0.70 -18.00
N ALA A 160 5.27 -1.79 -18.70
CA ALA A 160 4.44 -1.79 -19.90
C ALA A 160 3.00 -2.25 -19.59
N ASP A 161 2.05 -1.80 -20.40
CA ASP A 161 0.65 -2.26 -20.41
C ASP A 161 -0.02 -2.20 -19.03
N LEU A 162 0.22 -1.12 -18.28
CA LEU A 162 -0.39 -0.94 -16.96
C LEU A 162 -1.86 -0.54 -17.11
N ALA A 163 -2.73 -1.49 -16.81
CA ALA A 163 -4.18 -1.30 -16.91
C ALA A 163 -4.73 -0.44 -15.76
N ALA A 164 -5.86 0.23 -16.01
CA ALA A 164 -6.57 1.01 -15.00
C ALA A 164 -7.00 0.15 -13.79
N ALA A 165 -6.96 0.74 -12.59
CA ALA A 165 -7.18 0.11 -11.29
C ALA A 165 -6.22 -1.07 -11.00
N LYS A 166 -5.05 -1.09 -11.64
CA LYS A 166 -3.97 -2.07 -11.41
C LYS A 166 -2.70 -1.38 -10.95
N GLU A 167 -1.77 -2.21 -10.47
CA GLU A 167 -0.41 -1.79 -10.14
C GLU A 167 0.61 -2.65 -10.88
N ALA A 168 1.78 -2.07 -11.10
CA ALA A 168 2.97 -2.76 -11.55
C ALA A 168 4.17 -2.27 -10.77
N SER A 169 5.19 -3.11 -10.62
CA SER A 169 6.38 -2.77 -9.85
C SER A 169 7.68 -3.21 -10.53
N ALA A 170 8.74 -2.49 -10.24
CA ALA A 170 10.10 -2.83 -10.63
C ALA A 170 11.07 -2.53 -9.46
N VAL A 171 12.18 -3.27 -9.40
CA VAL A 171 13.31 -2.95 -8.54
C VAL A 171 14.39 -2.33 -9.41
N VAL A 172 14.78 -1.10 -9.08
CA VAL A 172 15.72 -0.30 -9.87
C VAL A 172 16.89 0.16 -9.00
N PRO A 173 18.07 0.48 -9.56
CA PRO A 173 19.14 1.13 -8.81
C PRO A 173 18.64 2.39 -8.10
N SER A 174 19.13 2.64 -6.88
CA SER A 174 18.82 3.91 -6.19
C SER A 174 19.35 5.10 -6.99
N GLY A 175 18.55 6.17 -7.07
CA GLY A 175 18.91 7.33 -7.89
C GLY A 175 17.75 8.30 -8.08
N THR A 176 17.95 9.29 -8.93
CA THR A 176 16.87 10.20 -9.37
C THR A 176 16.47 9.82 -10.78
N TYR A 177 15.18 9.68 -11.01
CA TYR A 177 14.60 9.28 -12.28
C TYR A 177 13.60 10.32 -12.77
N GLU A 178 13.62 10.58 -14.05
CA GLU A 178 12.52 11.21 -14.71
C GLU A 178 11.42 10.17 -14.94
N VAL A 179 10.24 10.41 -14.33
CA VAL A 179 9.09 9.51 -14.42
C VAL A 179 8.05 10.12 -15.36
N ALA A 180 7.69 9.37 -16.38
CA ALA A 180 6.66 9.75 -17.34
C ALA A 180 5.67 8.61 -17.57
N VAL A 181 4.48 8.93 -18.08
CA VAL A 181 3.51 7.96 -18.59
C VAL A 181 3.13 8.33 -20.02
N THR A 182 3.02 7.31 -20.86
CA THR A 182 2.58 7.48 -22.25
C THR A 182 1.45 6.50 -22.58
N ALA A 183 0.71 6.76 -23.64
CA ALA A 183 -0.18 5.76 -24.22
C ALA A 183 0.62 4.50 -24.65
N LEU A 184 -0.06 3.38 -24.84
CA LEU A 184 0.58 2.12 -25.28
C LEU A 184 1.30 2.26 -26.63
N ALA A 185 0.77 3.09 -27.51
CA ALA A 185 1.41 3.41 -28.79
C ALA A 185 2.64 4.31 -28.67
N GLY A 186 2.96 4.77 -27.45
CA GLY A 186 3.98 5.78 -27.19
C GLY A 186 3.47 7.20 -27.48
N GLY A 187 4.37 8.15 -27.63
CA GLY A 187 4.06 9.55 -27.91
C GLY A 187 4.41 10.49 -26.74
N ALA A 188 3.78 11.65 -26.72
CA ALA A 188 3.99 12.64 -25.66
C ALA A 188 3.50 12.09 -24.29
N PRO A 189 4.12 12.53 -23.19
CA PRO A 189 3.64 12.19 -21.85
C PRO A 189 2.18 12.64 -21.63
N LEU A 190 1.38 11.72 -21.07
CA LEU A 190 -0.05 11.97 -20.74
C LEU A 190 -0.24 12.79 -19.47
N ALA A 191 0.73 12.75 -18.57
CA ALA A 191 0.76 13.52 -17.32
C ALA A 191 2.06 14.32 -17.23
N PRO A 192 2.12 15.38 -16.38
CA PRO A 192 3.37 16.10 -16.14
C PRO A 192 4.49 15.16 -15.69
N THR A 193 5.62 15.21 -16.40
CA THR A 193 6.83 14.46 -16.05
C THR A 193 7.36 14.91 -14.69
N GLN A 194 7.83 13.98 -13.88
CA GLN A 194 8.32 14.24 -12.53
C GLN A 194 9.75 13.73 -12.35
N ASN A 195 10.63 14.54 -11.77
CA ASN A 195 11.92 14.07 -11.27
C ASN A 195 11.75 13.56 -9.84
N VAL A 196 11.89 12.25 -9.65
CA VAL A 196 11.65 11.57 -8.37
C VAL A 196 12.92 10.89 -7.90
N ALA A 197 13.30 11.14 -6.64
CA ALA A 197 14.38 10.39 -6.00
C ALA A 197 13.84 9.06 -5.48
N PHE A 198 14.51 7.97 -5.84
CA PHE A 198 14.29 6.62 -5.31
C PHE A 198 15.50 6.23 -4.46
N PRO A 199 15.51 6.55 -3.15
CA PRO A 199 16.63 6.26 -2.26
C PRO A 199 16.82 4.75 -2.08
N ASP A 200 18.04 4.36 -1.69
CA ASP A 200 18.37 2.99 -1.33
C ASP A 200 17.47 2.46 -0.21
N GLY A 201 17.07 1.19 -0.31
CA GLY A 201 16.25 0.53 0.71
C GLY A 201 14.83 1.11 0.84
N THR A 202 14.27 1.71 -0.20
CA THR A 202 12.91 2.27 -0.17
C THR A 202 11.95 1.55 -1.10
N ALA A 203 10.65 1.64 -0.77
CA ALA A 203 9.54 1.42 -1.69
C ALA A 203 8.86 2.76 -2.00
N ASN A 204 8.69 3.06 -3.27
CA ASN A 204 8.12 4.31 -3.77
C ASN A 204 6.82 3.99 -4.49
N PHE A 205 5.69 4.31 -3.87
CA PHE A 205 4.36 4.12 -4.42
C PHE A 205 3.94 5.40 -5.12
N MET A 206 3.79 5.33 -6.42
CA MET A 206 3.34 6.43 -7.27
C MET A 206 1.94 6.13 -7.78
N TYR A 207 1.04 7.08 -7.63
CA TYR A 207 -0.35 6.97 -8.04
C TYR A 207 -0.57 7.91 -9.22
N LEU A 208 -0.89 7.34 -10.40
CA LEU A 208 -1.40 8.12 -11.52
C LEU A 208 -2.86 8.40 -11.25
N ILE A 209 -3.23 9.67 -11.09
CA ILE A 209 -4.55 10.15 -10.68
C ILE A 209 -5.12 11.16 -11.66
N GLY A 210 -6.40 11.46 -11.55
CA GLY A 210 -7.08 12.45 -12.38
C GLY A 210 -7.79 11.82 -13.57
N SER A 211 -8.00 12.60 -14.62
CA SER A 211 -8.71 12.22 -15.84
C SER A 211 -7.96 12.71 -17.08
N GLU A 212 -7.77 11.82 -18.05
CA GLU A 212 -7.18 12.17 -19.35
C GLU A 212 -8.11 13.09 -20.15
N ALA A 213 -9.41 12.75 -20.15
CA ALA A 213 -10.41 13.51 -20.87
C ALA A 213 -10.52 14.97 -20.38
N ASP A 214 -10.31 15.20 -19.08
CA ASP A 214 -10.35 16.51 -18.45
C ASP A 214 -8.97 17.21 -18.41
N HIS A 215 -7.93 16.58 -18.95
CA HIS A 215 -6.53 17.07 -18.89
C HIS A 215 -6.05 17.32 -17.45
N THR A 216 -6.50 16.50 -16.51
CA THR A 216 -6.17 16.62 -15.09
C THR A 216 -5.24 15.51 -14.60
N LEU A 217 -4.63 14.72 -15.48
CA LEU A 217 -3.70 13.67 -15.07
C LEU A 217 -2.52 14.25 -14.26
N GLY A 218 -2.11 13.52 -13.26
CA GLY A 218 -1.03 13.91 -12.37
C GLY A 218 -0.65 12.80 -11.39
N TRP A 219 0.17 13.14 -10.41
CA TRP A 219 0.78 12.19 -9.51
C TRP A 219 0.50 12.51 -8.05
N ALA A 220 0.23 11.47 -7.27
CA ALA A 220 0.45 11.45 -5.83
C ALA A 220 1.52 10.40 -5.53
N ALA A 221 2.28 10.57 -4.45
CA ALA A 221 3.35 9.63 -4.12
C ALA A 221 3.45 9.40 -2.61
N VAL A 222 3.89 8.20 -2.25
CA VAL A 222 4.22 7.76 -0.89
C VAL A 222 5.55 7.03 -0.94
N GLN A 223 6.48 7.36 -0.06
CA GLN A 223 7.77 6.68 0.09
C GLN A 223 7.85 6.00 1.44
N ILE A 224 8.28 4.74 1.47
CA ILE A 224 8.48 3.95 2.68
C ILE A 224 9.93 3.46 2.67
N GLY A 225 10.67 3.77 3.73
CA GLY A 225 12.08 3.41 3.88
C GLY A 225 12.31 2.21 4.81
N ASN A 226 13.59 1.98 5.11
CA ASN A 226 14.09 0.90 5.98
C ASN A 226 13.77 -0.51 5.47
N LEU A 227 13.83 -0.69 4.14
CA LEU A 227 13.60 -1.97 3.48
C LEU A 227 14.91 -2.63 3.00
N GLU A 228 16.07 -2.14 3.43
CA GLU A 228 17.35 -2.78 3.08
C GLU A 228 17.45 -4.18 3.68
N THR A 229 18.05 -5.10 2.93
CA THR A 229 18.48 -6.38 3.49
C THR A 229 19.60 -6.14 4.50
N VAL A 230 19.32 -6.32 5.79
CA VAL A 230 20.34 -6.24 6.83
C VAL A 230 21.33 -7.41 6.62
N PRO A 231 22.65 -7.18 6.51
CA PRO A 231 23.61 -8.27 6.44
C PRO A 231 23.53 -9.15 7.70
N THR A 232 23.23 -10.44 7.52
CA THR A 232 23.02 -11.40 8.62
C THR A 232 24.32 -11.78 9.35
N ARG A 233 25.48 -11.18 9.00
CA ARG A 233 26.78 -11.39 9.66
C ARG A 233 27.27 -10.11 10.29
N ILE A 234 27.09 -10.02 11.60
CA ILE A 234 28.01 -9.23 12.42
C ILE A 234 29.29 -10.05 12.47
N GLN A 235 30.29 -9.63 11.72
CA GLN A 235 31.66 -10.10 11.97
C GLN A 235 32.11 -9.48 13.31
N THR A 236 31.75 -10.11 14.42
CA THR A 236 32.45 -9.86 15.69
C THR A 236 33.90 -10.33 15.46
N GLY A 237 34.79 -9.38 15.27
CA GLY A 237 36.20 -9.63 15.23
C GLY A 237 36.60 -10.20 16.60
N ASP A 238 36.81 -11.52 16.68
CA ASP A 238 37.63 -12.09 17.68
C ASP A 238 39.09 -11.97 17.18
N GLY A 239 39.86 -11.25 17.97
CA GLY A 239 41.28 -11.08 17.69
C GLY A 239 41.99 -12.43 17.77
N SER A 240 42.28 -13.00 16.63
CA SER A 240 43.30 -14.06 16.51
C SER A 240 44.01 -13.89 15.18
N THR A 241 45.24 -13.46 15.33
CA THR A 241 46.43 -13.61 14.49
C THR A 241 46.27 -14.24 13.12
N GLU A 242 46.57 -13.42 12.14
CA GLU A 242 47.31 -13.67 10.90
C GLU A 242 47.43 -15.12 10.44
N GLN A 243 46.63 -15.46 9.45
CA GLN A 243 47.00 -16.51 8.50
C GLN A 243 46.59 -16.05 7.10
N SER A 244 47.59 -15.77 6.26
CA SER A 244 47.42 -15.37 4.87
C SER A 244 46.54 -16.37 4.11
N PRO A 245 45.52 -15.92 3.35
CA PRO A 245 44.70 -16.83 2.56
C PRO A 245 45.46 -17.31 1.31
N PRO A 246 45.26 -18.57 0.90
CA PRO A 246 45.77 -19.05 -0.37
C PRO A 246 45.05 -18.36 -1.52
N ASN A 247 45.83 -17.97 -2.49
CA ASN A 247 45.49 -17.31 -3.74
C ASN A 247 44.45 -18.14 -4.51
N ASN A 248 43.14 -17.75 -4.44
CA ASN A 248 42.10 -18.41 -5.22
C ASN A 248 41.53 -17.44 -6.28
N ARG A 249 42.16 -17.50 -7.46
CA ARG A 249 41.75 -16.74 -8.66
C ARG A 249 40.53 -17.37 -9.36
N GLY A 250 39.58 -17.93 -8.61
CA GLY A 250 38.51 -18.73 -9.23
C GLY A 250 37.05 -18.24 -9.08
N THR A 251 36.76 -17.14 -8.35
CA THR A 251 35.35 -16.87 -7.95
C THR A 251 34.71 -15.61 -8.56
N VAL A 252 35.40 -14.92 -9.47
CA VAL A 252 34.86 -13.65 -10.04
C VAL A 252 34.04 -13.88 -11.35
N VAL A 253 33.99 -15.11 -11.88
CA VAL A 253 33.39 -15.35 -13.21
C VAL A 253 31.90 -15.75 -13.14
N LEU A 254 31.32 -16.07 -11.99
CA LEU A 254 29.97 -16.65 -11.90
C LEU A 254 28.83 -15.65 -11.72
N LEU A 255 29.09 -14.40 -11.37
CA LEU A 255 28.02 -13.38 -11.21
C LEU A 255 27.74 -12.58 -12.49
N ALA A 256 28.65 -12.57 -13.47
CA ALA A 256 28.40 -11.93 -14.76
C ALA A 256 27.56 -12.78 -15.72
N ALA A 257 27.46 -14.09 -15.48
CA ALA A 257 26.72 -14.99 -16.37
C ALA A 257 25.18 -14.97 -16.13
N LEU A 258 24.70 -14.55 -14.94
CA LEU A 258 23.26 -14.51 -14.66
C LEU A 258 22.59 -13.27 -15.26
N ALA A 259 23.29 -12.15 -15.35
CA ALA A 259 22.75 -10.92 -15.98
C ALA A 259 22.61 -11.06 -17.51
N LEU A 260 23.44 -11.87 -18.16
CA LEU A 260 23.35 -12.11 -19.62
C LEU A 260 22.20 -13.08 -20.00
N ALA A 261 21.75 -13.94 -19.08
CA ALA A 261 20.68 -14.89 -19.38
C ALA A 261 19.29 -14.24 -19.49
N VAL A 262 19.07 -13.13 -18.75
CA VAL A 262 17.79 -12.40 -18.80
C VAL A 262 17.66 -11.59 -20.09
N VAL A 263 18.75 -11.00 -20.57
CA VAL A 263 18.76 -10.24 -21.84
C VAL A 263 18.64 -11.17 -23.05
N ALA A 264 19.23 -12.37 -23.01
CA ALA A 264 19.13 -13.34 -24.11
C ALA A 264 17.72 -13.97 -24.21
N GLY A 265 17.02 -14.15 -23.08
CA GLY A 265 15.65 -14.68 -23.03
C GLY A 265 14.63 -13.74 -23.69
N SER A 266 14.76 -12.44 -23.50
CA SER A 266 13.85 -11.44 -24.08
C SER A 266 14.03 -11.27 -25.59
N VAL A 267 15.25 -11.43 -26.10
CA VAL A 267 15.53 -11.36 -27.54
C VAL A 267 14.99 -12.59 -28.28
N LEU A 268 15.09 -13.78 -27.67
CA LEU A 268 14.58 -15.02 -28.27
C LEU A 268 13.04 -15.09 -28.24
N TYR A 269 12.40 -14.51 -27.26
CA TYR A 269 10.93 -14.42 -27.20
C TYR A 269 10.38 -13.54 -28.32
N ARG A 270 10.99 -12.37 -28.57
CA ARG A 270 10.60 -11.45 -29.67
C ARG A 270 10.87 -12.04 -31.07
N ALA A 271 11.88 -12.89 -31.21
CA ALA A 271 12.16 -13.53 -32.50
C ALA A 271 11.18 -14.67 -32.84
N ARG A 272 10.59 -15.29 -31.80
CA ARG A 272 9.64 -16.41 -32.01
C ARG A 272 8.22 -15.91 -32.32
N SER A 273 7.79 -14.76 -31.75
CA SER A 273 6.47 -14.18 -32.04
C SER A 273 6.35 -13.63 -33.49
N ARG A 274 7.45 -13.22 -34.11
CA ARG A 274 7.44 -12.75 -35.51
C ARG A 274 7.37 -13.88 -36.59
N ARG A 275 7.57 -15.15 -36.20
CA ARG A 275 7.48 -16.29 -37.13
C ARG A 275 6.11 -16.98 -37.16
N LEU A 276 5.19 -16.59 -36.26
CA LEU A 276 3.84 -17.14 -36.19
C LEU A 276 2.77 -16.21 -36.77
N ALA A 277 3.16 -15.03 -37.28
CA ALA A 277 2.29 -14.04 -37.91
C ALA A 277 2.62 -13.80 -39.41
N GLY A 278 3.25 -14.79 -40.09
CA GLY A 278 3.52 -14.78 -41.49
C GLY A 278 2.89 -15.98 -42.19
#